data_4785e00cdcddb6c117bc435f278dd067
#
_entry.id   4785e00cdcddb6c117bc435f278dd067
#
_cell.length_a   1.000
_cell.length_b   1.000
_cell.length_c   1.000
_cell.angle_alpha   90.00
_cell.angle_beta   90.00
_cell.angle_gamma   90.00
#
_symmetry.space_group_name_H-M   'P 1'
#
loop_
_entity.id
_entity.type
_entity.pdbx_description
1 polymer ?
#
loop_
_entity_poly.entity_id
_entity_poly.type
_entity_poly.pdbx_seq_one_letter_code
_entity_poly.pdbx_strand_id
1 'polypeptide(L)'
;MLRFEPVTLLDISAGLKQRRAISLGHKRLCQSHLSSTTQTPHNVVTGTIPTAEGEAPAPSRVLVVVAHPDDVDFGTAGTMAALVKAGSHVSYCLVTSGEAGGDDLPLNQDELAALRQEEQTAAALAVGVQDLHWLNYPDGRVVNSLDLRRDISRVIRIVQPDVVVTQPTEANWDRIYGSHPDHLATAWATMAAVYPDARNPRSHPELLAEGHQPHTVNQVWMMWMATPQGTMLHVDITATFEEKVKALRCHSSQTDRIEGLDDLLREWASGVAATADMPPDTLAEGFRVIDTE
;
A
#
# COMPACT_ATOMS: atom_id res chain seq x y z
N MET A 1 8.22 -10.66 42.18
CA MET A 1 9.40 -11.06 41.38
C MET A 1 9.06 -12.39 40.72
N LEU A 2 8.41 -12.37 39.56
CA LEU A 2 8.02 -13.57 38.81
C LEU A 2 9.00 -13.67 37.63
N ARG A 3 9.77 -14.75 37.60
CA ARG A 3 10.69 -15.06 36.51
C ARG A 3 9.88 -15.69 35.37
N PHE A 4 9.93 -15.11 34.18
CA PHE A 4 9.50 -15.77 32.96
C PHE A 4 10.70 -16.50 32.36
N GLU A 5 10.55 -17.79 32.09
CA GLU A 5 11.51 -18.58 31.31
C GLU A 5 11.14 -18.48 29.81
N PRO A 6 12.12 -18.46 28.90
CA PRO A 6 11.84 -18.37 27.46
C PRO A 6 11.37 -19.73 26.93
N VAL A 7 10.20 -19.71 26.25
CA VAL A 7 9.67 -20.86 25.52
C VAL A 7 10.40 -20.95 24.17
N THR A 8 11.13 -22.02 23.95
CA THR A 8 11.82 -22.31 22.70
C THR A 8 10.87 -22.84 21.62
N LEU A 9 11.10 -22.45 20.39
CA LEU A 9 10.33 -22.69 19.13
C LEU A 9 10.22 -24.16 18.68
N LEU A 10 10.37 -25.17 19.55
CA LEU A 10 10.43 -26.58 19.17
C LEU A 10 9.20 -27.44 19.53
N ASP A 11 8.16 -26.87 20.14
CA ASP A 11 7.02 -27.66 20.65
C ASP A 11 5.70 -27.56 19.87
N ILE A 12 5.68 -27.02 18.65
CA ILE A 12 4.43 -26.86 17.87
C ILE A 12 4.22 -27.96 16.80
N SER A 13 5.15 -28.90 16.62
CA SER A 13 5.01 -29.92 15.56
C SER A 13 4.37 -31.26 15.96
N ALA A 14 3.94 -31.46 17.20
CA ALA A 14 3.45 -32.76 17.71
C ALA A 14 1.93 -32.90 17.91
N GLY A 15 1.12 -31.88 17.61
CA GLY A 15 -0.31 -31.82 17.97
C GLY A 15 -1.33 -32.24 16.90
N LEU A 16 -0.94 -32.72 15.72
CA LEU A 16 -1.85 -32.95 14.57
C LEU A 16 -2.00 -34.41 14.14
N LYS A 17 -1.97 -35.38 15.05
CA LYS A 17 -2.39 -36.77 14.76
C LYS A 17 -3.10 -37.37 15.96
N GLN A 18 -4.40 -37.14 16.10
CA GLN A 18 -5.38 -38.06 16.68
C GLN A 18 -6.70 -37.37 16.98
N ARG A 19 -7.62 -37.42 16.05
CA ARG A 19 -9.05 -37.55 16.35
C ARG A 19 -9.75 -38.17 15.14
N ARG A 20 -9.80 -39.51 15.13
CA ARG A 20 -10.78 -40.31 14.38
C ARG A 20 -11.94 -40.65 15.31
N ALA A 21 -13.13 -40.47 14.76
CA ALA A 21 -14.36 -41.21 14.99
C ALA A 21 -14.96 -41.26 16.43
N ILE A 22 -16.05 -40.57 16.62
CA ILE A 22 -17.24 -41.13 17.25
C ILE A 22 -18.46 -40.77 16.43
N SER A 23 -19.11 -41.81 15.88
CA SER A 23 -20.36 -41.80 15.20
C SER A 23 -21.50 -42.06 16.18
N LEU A 24 -22.69 -41.58 15.78
CA LEU A 24 -24.03 -42.04 16.11
C LEU A 24 -24.93 -41.09 16.93
N GLY A 25 -25.88 -40.57 16.20
CA GLY A 25 -27.26 -40.84 16.55
C GLY A 25 -28.14 -39.66 16.96
N HIS A 26 -29.13 -39.40 16.14
CA HIS A 26 -30.52 -39.00 16.39
C HIS A 26 -30.99 -37.60 16.02
N LYS A 27 -31.73 -37.66 14.88
CA LYS A 27 -33.10 -37.10 14.61
C LYS A 27 -33.31 -35.57 14.58
N ARG A 28 -33.54 -35.15 13.30
CA ARG A 28 -34.71 -34.39 12.77
C ARG A 28 -35.27 -33.21 13.57
N LEU A 29 -35.41 -32.15 12.78
CA LEU A 29 -36.36 -31.05 12.85
C LEU A 29 -35.76 -29.70 13.33
N CYS A 30 -35.35 -28.93 12.38
CA CYS A 30 -35.95 -27.62 12.09
C CYS A 30 -35.34 -27.08 10.78
N GLN A 31 -36.13 -27.15 9.70
CA GLN A 31 -35.90 -26.29 8.54
C GLN A 31 -36.40 -24.90 8.89
N SER A 32 -35.50 -23.94 8.99
CA SER A 32 -35.85 -22.53 8.85
C SER A 32 -34.64 -21.75 8.32
N HIS A 33 -34.73 -21.35 7.06
CA HIS A 33 -34.13 -20.17 6.43
C HIS A 33 -32.68 -19.87 6.80
N LEU A 34 -31.75 -20.61 6.18
CA LEU A 34 -30.45 -20.02 5.86
C LEU A 34 -30.67 -19.13 4.63
N SER A 35 -30.84 -17.84 4.87
CA SER A 35 -30.67 -16.83 3.83
C SER A 35 -29.28 -17.00 3.25
N SER A 36 -29.20 -17.39 1.99
CA SER A 36 -27.99 -17.31 1.19
C SER A 36 -27.51 -15.85 1.22
N THR A 37 -26.46 -15.58 1.94
CA THR A 37 -25.69 -14.37 1.71
C THR A 37 -25.12 -14.52 0.31
N THR A 38 -25.77 -13.91 -0.66
CA THR A 38 -25.22 -13.68 -1.99
C THR A 38 -23.98 -12.82 -1.77
N GLN A 39 -22.80 -13.44 -1.83
CA GLN A 39 -21.56 -12.70 -2.00
C GLN A 39 -21.73 -11.86 -3.26
N THR A 40 -21.68 -10.55 -3.12
CA THR A 40 -21.65 -9.63 -4.26
C THR A 40 -20.42 -10.04 -5.09
N PRO A 41 -20.57 -10.31 -6.39
CA PRO A 41 -19.41 -10.67 -7.20
C PRO A 41 -18.40 -9.52 -7.14
N HIS A 42 -17.16 -9.83 -6.79
CA HIS A 42 -16.08 -8.86 -6.87
C HIS A 42 -15.85 -8.54 -8.35
N ASN A 43 -15.94 -7.26 -8.72
CA ASN A 43 -15.54 -6.83 -10.05
C ASN A 43 -14.02 -6.86 -10.11
N VAL A 44 -13.47 -7.86 -10.77
CA VAL A 44 -12.04 -7.96 -11.04
C VAL A 44 -11.77 -7.26 -12.37
N VAL A 45 -11.01 -6.19 -12.34
CA VAL A 45 -10.51 -5.53 -13.54
C VAL A 45 -9.03 -5.88 -13.66
N THR A 46 -8.67 -6.55 -14.74
CA THR A 46 -7.28 -6.89 -15.06
C THR A 46 -6.88 -6.10 -16.31
N GLY A 47 -5.68 -5.55 -16.30
CA GLY A 47 -5.17 -4.84 -17.47
C GLY A 47 -3.71 -4.45 -17.35
N THR A 48 -3.10 -4.21 -18.48
CA THR A 48 -1.94 -3.33 -18.59
C THR A 48 -2.42 -1.89 -18.42
N ILE A 49 -1.56 -1.02 -17.89
CA ILE A 49 -1.85 0.42 -17.97
C ILE A 49 -2.01 0.76 -19.45
N PRO A 50 -3.13 1.40 -19.84
CA PRO A 50 -3.46 1.55 -21.25
C PRO A 50 -2.36 2.31 -22.00
N THR A 51 -1.78 1.67 -23.01
CA THR A 51 -0.83 2.28 -23.95
C THR A 51 -1.35 2.23 -25.38
N ALA A 52 -2.54 1.61 -25.63
CA ALA A 52 -3.12 1.41 -26.94
C ALA A 52 -4.36 2.28 -27.19
N GLU A 53 -4.60 2.64 -28.45
CA GLU A 53 -5.81 3.34 -28.89
C GLU A 53 -7.06 2.49 -28.58
N GLY A 54 -7.97 3.02 -27.75
CA GLY A 54 -9.27 2.42 -27.45
C GLY A 54 -9.49 2.00 -26.00
N GLU A 55 -8.49 2.02 -25.15
CA GLU A 55 -8.61 1.82 -23.69
C GLU A 55 -8.77 3.18 -22.99
N ALA A 56 -9.32 3.18 -21.76
CA ALA A 56 -9.40 4.41 -20.98
C ALA A 56 -7.98 4.95 -20.75
N PRO A 57 -7.73 6.25 -20.97
CA PRO A 57 -6.38 6.78 -20.84
C PRO A 57 -5.85 6.60 -19.42
N ALA A 58 -4.54 6.40 -19.29
CA ALA A 58 -3.88 6.40 -17.99
C ALA A 58 -4.18 7.73 -17.24
N PRO A 59 -4.29 7.72 -15.90
CA PRO A 59 -4.50 8.95 -15.14
C PRO A 59 -3.36 9.92 -15.42
N SER A 60 -3.68 11.20 -15.67
CA SER A 60 -2.66 12.19 -16.02
C SER A 60 -1.75 12.51 -14.83
N ARG A 61 -2.29 12.51 -13.62
CA ARG A 61 -1.58 12.86 -12.38
C ARG A 61 -1.90 11.85 -11.28
N VAL A 62 -0.87 11.30 -10.67
CA VAL A 62 -1.00 10.33 -9.59
C VAL A 62 -0.18 10.78 -8.39
N LEU A 63 -0.78 10.74 -7.21
CA LEU A 63 -0.11 10.98 -5.93
C LEU A 63 -0.09 9.69 -5.12
N VAL A 64 1.09 9.22 -4.74
CA VAL A 64 1.23 8.09 -3.79
C VAL A 64 1.49 8.66 -2.39
N VAL A 65 0.66 8.29 -1.42
CA VAL A 65 0.79 8.71 -0.02
C VAL A 65 1.06 7.49 0.84
N VAL A 66 2.22 7.43 1.46
CA VAL A 66 2.67 6.30 2.29
C VAL A 66 3.32 6.75 3.59
N ALA A 67 3.45 5.83 4.54
CA ALA A 67 4.00 6.14 5.85
C ALA A 67 5.52 6.33 5.82
N HIS A 68 6.25 5.38 5.21
CA HIS A 68 7.72 5.34 5.32
C HIS A 68 8.39 5.29 3.95
N PRO A 69 9.68 5.65 3.86
CA PRO A 69 10.51 5.27 2.72
C PRO A 69 10.49 3.74 2.54
N ASP A 70 10.53 3.28 1.27
CA ASP A 70 10.39 1.90 0.78
C ASP A 70 8.96 1.36 0.62
N ASP A 71 7.96 1.86 1.33
CA ASP A 71 6.56 1.40 1.22
C ASP A 71 6.03 1.45 -0.22
N VAL A 72 6.34 2.54 -0.95
CA VAL A 72 5.98 2.69 -2.38
C VAL A 72 6.62 1.57 -3.18
N ASP A 73 7.89 1.29 -2.90
CA ASP A 73 8.72 0.43 -3.73
C ASP A 73 8.36 -1.04 -3.53
N PHE A 74 8.05 -1.45 -2.31
CA PHE A 74 7.46 -2.75 -2.03
C PHE A 74 6.05 -2.90 -2.62
N GLY A 75 5.21 -1.86 -2.47
CA GLY A 75 3.78 -1.94 -2.78
C GLY A 75 3.43 -1.75 -4.25
N THR A 76 4.07 -0.79 -4.96
CA THR A 76 3.50 -0.25 -6.21
C THR A 76 4.51 0.28 -7.23
N ALA A 77 5.82 0.14 -7.01
CA ALA A 77 6.84 0.73 -7.89
C ALA A 77 6.75 0.26 -9.34
N GLY A 78 6.37 -1.00 -9.59
CA GLY A 78 6.17 -1.50 -10.95
C GLY A 78 5.06 -0.76 -11.68
N THR A 79 3.94 -0.51 -10.99
CA THR A 79 2.81 0.28 -11.49
C THR A 79 3.21 1.75 -11.72
N MET A 80 3.96 2.35 -10.78
CA MET A 80 4.42 3.74 -10.93
C MET A 80 5.37 3.88 -12.13
N ALA A 81 6.30 2.94 -12.32
CA ALA A 81 7.16 2.90 -13.51
C ALA A 81 6.35 2.80 -14.82
N ALA A 82 5.30 1.95 -14.82
CA ALA A 82 4.43 1.81 -15.99
C ALA A 82 3.64 3.10 -16.28
N LEU A 83 3.10 3.76 -15.24
CA LEU A 83 2.41 5.04 -15.36
C LEU A 83 3.31 6.15 -15.88
N VAL A 84 4.53 6.27 -15.37
CA VAL A 84 5.52 7.23 -15.87
C VAL A 84 5.85 6.97 -17.35
N LYS A 85 6.06 5.72 -17.74
CA LYS A 85 6.28 5.33 -19.15
C LYS A 85 5.07 5.67 -20.04
N ALA A 86 3.85 5.59 -19.49
CA ALA A 86 2.62 5.98 -20.19
C ALA A 86 2.39 7.51 -20.24
N GLY A 87 3.27 8.31 -19.63
CA GLY A 87 3.21 9.78 -19.66
C GLY A 87 2.50 10.42 -18.46
N SER A 88 2.15 9.65 -17.44
CA SER A 88 1.58 10.18 -16.19
C SER A 88 2.63 10.98 -15.41
N HIS A 89 2.21 12.08 -14.77
CA HIS A 89 2.99 12.74 -13.74
C HIS A 89 2.73 12.05 -12.40
N VAL A 90 3.76 11.43 -11.84
CA VAL A 90 3.68 10.70 -10.56
C VAL A 90 4.45 11.46 -9.48
N SER A 91 3.80 11.69 -8.33
CA SER A 91 4.38 12.35 -7.16
C SER A 91 4.28 11.43 -5.95
N TYR A 92 5.24 11.52 -5.04
CA TYR A 92 5.21 10.78 -3.76
C TYR A 92 5.06 11.73 -2.58
N CYS A 93 4.26 11.33 -1.60
CA CYS A 93 4.13 11.97 -0.30
C CYS A 93 4.52 10.97 0.79
N LEU A 94 5.64 11.22 1.44
CA LEU A 94 6.20 10.39 2.52
C LEU A 94 5.84 11.05 3.85
N VAL A 95 5.06 10.35 4.69
CA VAL A 95 4.61 10.92 5.97
C VAL A 95 5.75 11.04 6.96
N THR A 96 6.62 10.01 7.04
CA THR A 96 7.81 10.00 7.91
C THR A 96 9.09 9.89 7.09
N SER A 97 10.23 10.03 7.73
CA SER A 97 11.55 9.75 7.13
C SER A 97 12.09 8.37 7.51
N GLY A 98 11.32 7.57 8.25
CA GLY A 98 11.68 6.19 8.60
C GLY A 98 12.79 6.08 9.63
N GLU A 99 12.95 7.07 10.49
CA GLU A 99 14.07 7.20 11.44
C GLU A 99 14.00 6.25 12.66
N ALA A 100 12.94 5.45 12.76
CA ALA A 100 12.81 4.40 13.78
C ALA A 100 13.10 2.98 13.26
N GLY A 101 13.43 2.82 11.97
CA GLY A 101 13.85 1.54 11.39
C GLY A 101 15.37 1.34 11.47
N GLY A 102 15.87 0.12 11.14
CA GLY A 102 17.30 -0.15 11.01
C GLY A 102 18.07 -0.26 12.35
N ASP A 103 17.53 -1.03 13.30
CA ASP A 103 18.03 -1.18 14.69
C ASP A 103 19.50 -1.53 14.83
N ASP A 104 20.14 -2.07 13.82
CA ASP A 104 21.54 -2.51 13.81
C ASP A 104 22.50 -1.53 13.13
N LEU A 105 21.99 -0.41 12.63
CA LEU A 105 22.84 0.64 12.05
C LEU A 105 23.37 1.56 13.16
N PRO A 106 24.68 1.87 13.17
CA PRO A 106 25.29 2.76 14.17
C PRO A 106 25.02 4.23 13.88
N LEU A 107 23.78 4.58 13.52
CA LEU A 107 23.32 5.91 13.16
C LEU A 107 22.35 6.43 14.23
N ASN A 108 22.37 7.73 14.48
CA ASN A 108 21.29 8.36 15.23
C ASN A 108 20.07 8.60 14.32
N GLN A 109 18.93 9.02 14.90
CA GLN A 109 17.69 9.19 14.17
C GLN A 109 17.78 10.21 13.03
N ASP A 110 18.48 11.34 13.23
CA ASP A 110 18.63 12.37 12.19
C ASP A 110 19.48 11.86 11.03
N GLU A 111 20.58 11.14 11.33
CA GLU A 111 21.44 10.52 10.32
C GLU A 111 20.69 9.43 9.54
N LEU A 112 19.88 8.62 10.22
CA LEU A 112 19.07 7.59 9.56
C LEU A 112 17.98 8.22 8.71
N ALA A 113 17.29 9.27 9.18
CA ALA A 113 16.31 10.01 8.40
C ALA A 113 16.92 10.53 7.10
N ALA A 114 18.09 11.17 7.19
CA ALA A 114 18.79 11.69 6.01
C ALA A 114 19.16 10.58 5.02
N LEU A 115 19.72 9.47 5.50
CA LEU A 115 20.06 8.31 4.68
C LEU A 115 18.81 7.76 3.96
N ARG A 116 17.71 7.51 4.69
CA ARG A 116 16.50 6.94 4.10
C ARG A 116 15.80 7.90 3.12
N GLN A 117 15.93 9.22 3.32
CA GLN A 117 15.47 10.20 2.33
C GLN A 117 16.30 10.15 1.04
N GLU A 118 17.63 9.99 1.14
CA GLU A 118 18.51 9.82 -0.01
C GLU A 118 18.19 8.52 -0.76
N GLU A 119 18.00 7.40 -0.04
CA GLU A 119 17.62 6.11 -0.60
C GLU A 119 16.28 6.17 -1.33
N GLN A 120 15.25 6.76 -0.72
CA GLN A 120 13.94 6.93 -1.36
C GLN A 120 13.99 7.84 -2.59
N THR A 121 14.82 8.89 -2.55
CA THR A 121 15.01 9.76 -3.71
C THR A 121 15.66 8.99 -4.87
N ALA A 122 16.65 8.16 -4.58
CA ALA A 122 17.29 7.31 -5.58
C ALA A 122 16.31 6.24 -6.13
N ALA A 123 15.49 5.62 -5.26
CA ALA A 123 14.46 4.66 -5.63
C ALA A 123 13.40 5.28 -6.55
N ALA A 124 12.90 6.47 -6.22
CA ALA A 124 11.96 7.22 -7.04
C ALA A 124 12.51 7.51 -8.43
N LEU A 125 13.78 7.96 -8.51
CA LEU A 125 14.47 8.19 -9.79
C LEU A 125 14.60 6.91 -10.62
N ALA A 126 14.77 5.75 -9.99
CA ALA A 126 14.89 4.48 -10.70
C ALA A 126 13.60 4.10 -11.46
N VAL A 127 12.44 4.57 -11.01
CA VAL A 127 11.14 4.40 -11.67
C VAL A 127 10.67 5.66 -12.43
N GLY A 128 11.51 6.70 -12.50
CA GLY A 128 11.25 7.91 -13.25
C GLY A 128 10.47 9.00 -12.50
N VAL A 129 10.28 8.86 -11.18
CA VAL A 129 9.60 9.84 -10.34
C VAL A 129 10.62 10.83 -9.76
N GLN A 130 10.30 12.14 -9.78
CA GLN A 130 11.19 13.21 -9.31
C GLN A 130 10.52 14.15 -8.31
N ASP A 131 9.21 14.06 -8.12
CA ASP A 131 8.43 14.94 -7.27
C ASP A 131 8.09 14.23 -5.96
N LEU A 132 8.83 14.59 -4.87
CA LEU A 132 8.69 14.00 -3.55
C LEU A 132 8.35 15.09 -2.52
N HIS A 133 7.30 14.84 -1.74
CA HIS A 133 6.83 15.68 -0.64
C HIS A 133 7.08 14.97 0.69
N TRP A 134 7.89 15.57 1.55
CA TRP A 134 8.21 15.04 2.87
C TRP A 134 7.42 15.77 3.95
N LEU A 135 6.62 15.05 4.74
CA LEU A 135 5.85 15.65 5.84
C LEU A 135 6.62 15.63 7.16
N ASN A 136 7.63 14.78 7.31
CA ASN A 136 8.52 14.66 8.46
C ASN A 136 7.79 14.46 9.80
N TYR A 137 6.69 13.69 9.81
CA TYR A 137 6.09 13.21 11.04
C TYR A 137 7.01 12.17 11.69
N PRO A 138 7.06 12.09 13.04
CA PRO A 138 7.91 11.13 13.72
C PRO A 138 7.52 9.68 13.38
N ASP A 139 8.49 8.88 12.94
CA ASP A 139 8.31 7.45 12.63
C ASP A 139 7.92 6.64 13.88
N GLY A 140 7.00 5.69 13.70
CA GLY A 140 6.43 4.88 14.78
C GLY A 140 5.40 5.62 15.64
N ARG A 141 5.03 6.89 15.29
CA ARG A 141 4.15 7.75 16.09
C ARG A 141 3.06 8.43 15.26
N VAL A 142 2.85 8.01 14.03
CA VAL A 142 1.84 8.61 13.16
C VAL A 142 0.44 8.31 13.71
N VAL A 143 -0.37 9.34 13.81
CA VAL A 143 -1.78 9.25 14.18
C VAL A 143 -2.63 9.99 13.16
N ASN A 144 -3.85 9.50 12.88
CA ASN A 144 -4.81 10.19 12.03
C ASN A 144 -5.30 11.48 12.73
N SER A 145 -4.45 12.51 12.73
CA SER A 145 -4.72 13.82 13.33
C SER A 145 -5.27 14.81 12.30
N LEU A 146 -5.86 15.92 12.78
CA LEU A 146 -6.27 17.02 11.91
C LEU A 146 -5.08 17.68 11.20
N ASP A 147 -3.92 17.72 11.85
CA ASP A 147 -2.70 18.27 11.25
C ASP A 147 -2.23 17.40 10.08
N LEU A 148 -2.15 16.09 10.28
CA LEU A 148 -1.75 15.16 9.19
C LEU A 148 -2.75 15.23 8.01
N ARG A 149 -4.05 15.26 8.29
CA ARG A 149 -5.09 15.41 7.26
C ARG A 149 -4.95 16.73 6.49
N ARG A 150 -4.67 17.84 7.20
CA ARG A 150 -4.39 19.14 6.57
C ARG A 150 -3.16 19.07 5.67
N ASP A 151 -2.07 18.48 6.14
CA ASP A 151 -0.81 18.47 5.41
C ASP A 151 -0.89 17.56 4.18
N ILE A 152 -1.57 16.41 4.27
CA ILE A 152 -1.89 15.58 3.09
C ILE A 152 -2.83 16.35 2.14
N SER A 153 -3.85 17.05 2.65
CA SER A 153 -4.75 17.87 1.82
C SER A 153 -4.00 18.98 1.10
N ARG A 154 -2.98 19.57 1.73
CA ARG A 154 -2.09 20.55 1.09
C ARG A 154 -1.39 19.93 -0.11
N VAL A 155 -0.79 18.75 0.05
CA VAL A 155 -0.11 18.05 -1.04
C VAL A 155 -1.10 17.70 -2.16
N ILE A 156 -2.29 17.18 -1.84
CA ILE A 156 -3.35 16.91 -2.82
C ILE A 156 -3.71 18.18 -3.61
N ARG A 157 -3.86 19.33 -2.95
CA ARG A 157 -4.18 20.60 -3.62
C ARG A 157 -3.02 21.15 -4.46
N ILE A 158 -1.77 20.88 -4.10
CA ILE A 158 -0.58 21.24 -4.87
C ILE A 158 -0.48 20.37 -6.13
N VAL A 159 -0.52 19.05 -5.93
CA VAL A 159 -0.33 18.06 -7.00
C VAL A 159 -1.55 18.00 -7.92
N GLN A 160 -2.76 18.17 -7.40
CA GLN A 160 -4.03 18.03 -8.12
C GLN A 160 -4.16 16.67 -8.82
N PRO A 161 -4.04 15.54 -8.11
CA PRO A 161 -4.03 14.21 -8.70
C PRO A 161 -5.42 13.75 -9.13
N ASP A 162 -5.51 13.02 -10.24
CA ASP A 162 -6.71 12.27 -10.65
C ASP A 162 -6.91 11.06 -9.72
N VAL A 163 -5.78 10.43 -9.34
CA VAL A 163 -5.73 9.24 -8.50
C VAL A 163 -4.79 9.44 -7.32
N VAL A 164 -5.25 9.05 -6.14
CA VAL A 164 -4.40 8.91 -4.95
C VAL A 164 -4.20 7.43 -4.66
N VAL A 165 -2.94 6.99 -4.55
CA VAL A 165 -2.57 5.64 -4.13
C VAL A 165 -2.15 5.67 -2.67
N THR A 166 -2.63 4.73 -1.85
CA THR A 166 -2.26 4.67 -0.43
C THR A 166 -2.31 3.25 0.11
N GLN A 167 -1.87 3.08 1.34
CA GLN A 167 -1.91 1.84 2.08
C GLN A 167 -3.36 1.46 2.46
N PRO A 168 -3.65 0.19 2.83
CA PRO A 168 -4.97 -0.23 3.24
C PRO A 168 -5.37 0.36 4.61
N THR A 169 -6.67 0.61 4.77
CA THR A 169 -7.26 1.09 6.04
C THR A 169 -7.58 -0.04 7.03
N GLU A 170 -7.58 -1.28 6.57
CA GLU A 170 -7.90 -2.46 7.36
C GLU A 170 -6.62 -3.22 7.75
N ALA A 171 -6.60 -3.68 9.01
CA ALA A 171 -5.51 -4.54 9.48
C ALA A 171 -5.65 -5.96 8.92
N ASN A 172 -4.54 -6.51 8.44
CA ASN A 172 -4.42 -7.92 8.07
C ASN A 172 -3.72 -8.67 9.21
N TRP A 173 -4.50 -9.41 9.98
CA TRP A 173 -3.99 -10.14 11.15
C TRP A 173 -3.23 -11.42 10.79
N ASP A 174 -3.38 -11.91 9.56
CA ASP A 174 -2.62 -13.06 9.05
C ASP A 174 -1.20 -12.65 8.60
N ARG A 175 -1.00 -11.36 8.30
CA ARG A 175 0.27 -10.76 7.88
C ARG A 175 0.46 -9.39 8.53
N ILE A 176 0.86 -9.38 9.79
CA ILE A 176 0.89 -8.18 10.63
C ILE A 176 1.83 -7.07 10.11
N TYR A 177 2.86 -7.39 9.36
CA TYR A 177 3.82 -6.39 8.82
C TYR A 177 3.13 -5.30 8.00
N GLY A 178 2.16 -5.69 7.14
CA GLY A 178 1.37 -4.76 6.35
C GLY A 178 0.37 -3.94 7.16
N SER A 179 0.23 -4.24 8.45
CA SER A 179 -0.69 -3.59 9.38
C SER A 179 0.05 -2.72 10.40
N HIS A 180 1.21 -2.17 10.02
CA HIS A 180 1.95 -1.24 10.87
C HIS A 180 1.02 -0.09 11.30
N PRO A 181 1.03 0.35 12.57
CA PRO A 181 0.16 1.45 13.04
C PRO A 181 0.24 2.70 12.18
N ASP A 182 1.44 3.08 11.74
CA ASP A 182 1.65 4.24 10.88
C ASP A 182 1.03 4.06 9.49
N HIS A 183 1.05 2.82 8.93
CA HIS A 183 0.37 2.52 7.66
C HIS A 183 -1.13 2.75 7.77
N LEU A 184 -1.75 2.22 8.82
CA LEU A 184 -3.20 2.39 9.07
C LEU A 184 -3.55 3.85 9.32
N ALA A 185 -2.75 4.57 10.11
CA ALA A 185 -2.97 5.98 10.41
C ALA A 185 -2.84 6.85 9.15
N THR A 186 -1.80 6.61 8.33
CA THR A 186 -1.58 7.28 7.05
C THR A 186 -2.73 7.02 6.08
N ALA A 187 -3.15 5.76 5.92
CA ALA A 187 -4.26 5.41 5.04
C ALA A 187 -5.56 6.12 5.45
N TRP A 188 -5.92 6.08 6.73
CA TRP A 188 -7.12 6.77 7.23
C TRP A 188 -7.04 8.29 7.10
N ALA A 189 -5.87 8.89 7.35
CA ALA A 189 -5.66 10.33 7.16
C ALA A 189 -5.77 10.70 5.68
N THR A 190 -5.24 9.87 4.78
CA THR A 190 -5.33 10.05 3.33
C THR A 190 -6.77 9.97 2.84
N MET A 191 -7.55 8.98 3.29
CA MET A 191 -8.97 8.88 2.95
C MET A 191 -9.75 10.12 3.40
N ALA A 192 -9.49 10.61 4.63
CA ALA A 192 -10.13 11.83 5.13
C ALA A 192 -9.65 13.07 4.37
N ALA A 193 -8.39 13.14 3.97
CA ALA A 193 -7.86 14.21 3.15
C ALA A 193 -8.48 14.24 1.75
N VAL A 194 -8.68 13.08 1.10
CA VAL A 194 -9.39 12.98 -0.18
C VAL A 194 -10.85 13.40 -0.02
N TYR A 195 -11.52 12.87 1.01
CA TYR A 195 -12.91 13.19 1.30
C TYR A 195 -13.17 13.34 2.81
N PRO A 196 -13.58 14.53 3.28
CA PRO A 196 -14.00 15.69 2.48
C PRO A 196 -12.95 16.79 2.31
N ASP A 197 -11.72 16.67 2.89
CA ASP A 197 -10.92 17.84 3.23
C ASP A 197 -10.33 18.57 2.00
N ALA A 198 -9.71 17.88 1.06
CA ALA A 198 -9.06 18.54 -0.09
C ALA A 198 -10.07 19.22 -1.03
N ARG A 199 -11.29 18.65 -1.16
CA ARG A 199 -12.33 19.23 -2.03
C ARG A 199 -13.16 20.32 -1.38
N ASN A 200 -13.14 20.42 -0.05
CA ASN A 200 -13.95 21.40 0.69
C ASN A 200 -13.13 22.65 1.03
N PRO A 201 -13.46 23.82 0.48
CA PRO A 201 -12.71 25.07 0.75
C PRO A 201 -12.75 25.51 2.22
N ARG A 202 -13.67 24.96 3.02
CA ARG A 202 -13.86 25.34 4.44
C ARG A 202 -13.20 24.36 5.42
N SER A 203 -12.72 23.20 4.97
CA SER A 203 -12.08 22.21 5.84
C SER A 203 -10.75 22.73 6.40
N HIS A 204 -9.97 23.38 5.57
CA HIS A 204 -8.66 23.94 5.93
C HIS A 204 -8.53 25.33 5.27
N PRO A 205 -9.14 26.37 5.84
CA PRO A 205 -9.15 27.70 5.23
C PRO A 205 -7.76 28.32 5.10
N GLU A 206 -6.80 27.92 5.94
CA GLU A 206 -5.41 28.31 5.83
C GLU A 206 -4.78 27.91 4.49
N LEU A 207 -5.16 26.77 3.91
CA LEU A 207 -4.66 26.33 2.62
C LEU A 207 -5.11 27.27 1.48
N LEU A 208 -6.29 27.86 1.60
CA LEU A 208 -6.72 28.90 0.63
C LEU A 208 -5.90 30.18 0.77
N ALA A 209 -5.56 30.56 2.00
CA ALA A 209 -4.70 31.72 2.26
C ALA A 209 -3.28 31.49 1.73
N GLU A 210 -2.81 30.25 1.72
CA GLU A 210 -1.55 29.81 1.09
C GLU A 210 -1.64 29.76 -0.46
N GLY A 211 -2.84 29.90 -1.04
CA GLY A 211 -3.07 29.87 -2.49
C GLY A 211 -3.48 28.51 -3.05
N HIS A 212 -3.59 27.48 -2.19
CA HIS A 212 -3.94 26.12 -2.60
C HIS A 212 -5.45 25.94 -2.75
N GLN A 213 -5.92 25.90 -3.99
CA GLN A 213 -7.34 25.78 -4.33
C GLN A 213 -7.86 24.36 -4.03
N PRO A 214 -9.16 24.20 -3.67
CA PRO A 214 -9.76 22.88 -3.49
C PRO A 214 -9.59 22.01 -4.73
N HIS A 215 -9.39 20.71 -4.51
CA HIS A 215 -9.26 19.72 -5.57
C HIS A 215 -10.07 18.47 -5.26
N THR A 216 -10.70 17.90 -6.29
CA THR A 216 -11.43 16.62 -6.21
C THR A 216 -10.57 15.54 -6.85
N VAL A 217 -10.19 14.57 -6.06
CA VAL A 217 -9.55 13.33 -6.53
C VAL A 217 -10.65 12.44 -7.09
N ASN A 218 -10.46 11.79 -8.23
CA ASN A 218 -11.49 10.94 -8.83
C ASN A 218 -11.52 9.54 -8.21
N GLN A 219 -10.34 8.97 -7.95
CA GLN A 219 -10.22 7.62 -7.40
C GLN A 219 -9.15 7.53 -6.32
N VAL A 220 -9.38 6.60 -5.38
CA VAL A 220 -8.32 6.11 -4.47
C VAL A 220 -8.02 4.66 -4.82
N TRP A 221 -6.73 4.36 -5.02
CA TRP A 221 -6.24 3.00 -5.19
C TRP A 221 -5.55 2.57 -3.89
N MET A 222 -6.19 1.72 -3.13
CA MET A 222 -5.57 1.11 -1.94
C MET A 222 -4.70 -0.07 -2.37
N MET A 223 -3.42 -0.05 -1.96
CA MET A 223 -2.49 -1.15 -2.19
C MET A 223 -3.04 -2.46 -1.63
N TRP A 224 -2.82 -3.56 -2.34
CA TRP A 224 -3.32 -4.83 -1.90
C TRP A 224 -2.48 -5.43 -0.78
N MET A 225 -3.07 -5.48 0.42
CA MET A 225 -2.51 -6.16 1.60
C MET A 225 -3.61 -6.92 2.37
N ALA A 226 -4.86 -6.84 1.94
CA ALA A 226 -6.02 -7.35 2.66
C ALA A 226 -6.88 -8.29 1.81
N THR A 227 -7.91 -8.88 2.41
CA THR A 227 -8.91 -9.68 1.69
C THR A 227 -9.55 -8.85 0.58
N PRO A 228 -9.60 -9.35 -0.67
CA PRO A 228 -10.21 -8.63 -1.78
C PRO A 228 -11.66 -8.24 -1.48
N GLN A 229 -11.98 -6.96 -1.61
CA GLN A 229 -13.34 -6.44 -1.42
C GLN A 229 -13.62 -5.33 -2.43
N GLY A 230 -14.79 -5.32 -3.02
CA GLY A 230 -15.20 -4.30 -4.00
C GLY A 230 -14.51 -4.47 -5.34
N THR A 231 -14.27 -3.38 -6.04
CA THR A 231 -13.59 -3.37 -7.34
C THR A 231 -12.09 -3.51 -7.16
N MET A 232 -11.52 -4.56 -7.77
CA MET A 232 -10.08 -4.83 -7.74
C MET A 232 -9.47 -4.52 -9.09
N LEU A 233 -8.37 -3.75 -9.09
CA LEU A 233 -7.52 -3.50 -10.25
C LEU A 233 -6.22 -4.30 -10.08
N HIS A 234 -5.86 -5.09 -11.10
CA HIS A 234 -4.59 -5.79 -11.19
C HIS A 234 -3.81 -5.23 -12.36
N VAL A 235 -2.65 -4.68 -12.10
CA VAL A 235 -1.78 -4.07 -13.09
C VAL A 235 -0.66 -5.03 -13.45
N ASP A 236 -0.55 -5.40 -14.72
CA ASP A 236 0.59 -6.16 -15.23
C ASP A 236 1.85 -5.29 -15.18
N ILE A 237 2.81 -5.70 -14.38
CA ILE A 237 4.11 -5.04 -14.21
C ILE A 237 5.26 -5.85 -14.79
N THR A 238 4.98 -6.89 -15.58
CA THR A 238 6.03 -7.76 -16.13
C THR A 238 7.11 -6.96 -16.85
N ALA A 239 6.71 -5.93 -17.62
CA ALA A 239 7.63 -5.06 -18.35
C ALA A 239 8.36 -4.01 -17.49
N THR A 240 7.96 -3.84 -16.23
CA THR A 240 8.51 -2.85 -15.30
C THR A 240 8.98 -3.46 -13.99
N PHE A 241 9.04 -4.78 -13.93
CA PHE A 241 9.46 -5.51 -12.73
C PHE A 241 10.93 -5.22 -12.37
N GLU A 242 11.80 -5.12 -13.36
CA GLU A 242 13.21 -4.83 -13.14
C GLU A 242 13.44 -3.42 -12.56
N GLU A 243 12.63 -2.45 -12.95
CA GLU A 243 12.63 -1.11 -12.35
C GLU A 243 12.20 -1.15 -10.88
N LYS A 244 11.18 -1.96 -10.54
CA LYS A 244 10.76 -2.20 -9.15
C LYS A 244 11.90 -2.79 -8.31
N VAL A 245 12.56 -3.83 -8.81
CA VAL A 245 13.71 -4.45 -8.15
C VAL A 245 14.82 -3.43 -7.95
N LYS A 246 15.14 -2.65 -8.99
CA LYS A 246 16.15 -1.60 -8.92
C LYS A 246 15.82 -0.53 -7.89
N ALA A 247 14.56 -0.10 -7.80
CA ALA A 247 14.11 0.87 -6.81
C ALA A 247 14.30 0.32 -5.39
N LEU A 248 13.86 -0.91 -5.11
CA LEU A 248 14.05 -1.53 -3.80
C LEU A 248 15.51 -1.71 -3.40
N ARG A 249 16.39 -1.99 -4.33
CA ARG A 249 17.82 -2.08 -4.06
C ARG A 249 18.47 -0.75 -3.73
N CYS A 250 17.80 0.38 -3.96
CA CYS A 250 18.28 1.68 -3.48
C CYS A 250 18.14 1.83 -1.96
N HIS A 251 17.24 1.07 -1.33
CA HIS A 251 17.02 1.07 0.12
C HIS A 251 17.98 0.11 0.84
N SER A 252 19.28 0.29 0.65
CA SER A 252 20.30 -0.63 1.17
C SER A 252 20.24 -0.77 2.69
N SER A 253 19.91 0.31 3.42
CA SER A 253 19.73 0.29 4.87
C SER A 253 18.62 -0.69 5.33
N GLN A 254 17.68 -1.04 4.46
CA GLN A 254 16.53 -1.89 4.76
C GLN A 254 16.59 -3.25 4.05
N THR A 255 17.12 -3.29 2.82
CA THR A 255 16.99 -4.45 1.94
C THR A 255 18.23 -5.33 1.83
N ASP A 256 19.43 -4.84 2.18
CA ASP A 256 20.69 -5.61 2.08
C ASP A 256 20.69 -6.91 2.89
N ARG A 257 19.82 -7.01 3.90
CA ARG A 257 19.62 -8.20 4.74
C ARG A 257 18.66 -9.22 4.16
N ILE A 258 17.93 -8.86 3.11
CA ILE A 258 16.91 -9.74 2.52
C ILE A 258 17.59 -10.62 1.48
N GLU A 259 17.96 -11.84 1.89
CA GLU A 259 18.45 -12.84 0.95
C GLU A 259 17.37 -13.19 -0.08
N GLY A 260 17.73 -13.23 -1.36
CA GLY A 260 16.77 -13.58 -2.42
C GLY A 260 15.66 -12.55 -2.63
N LEU A 261 15.92 -11.26 -2.42
CA LEU A 261 14.93 -10.19 -2.58
C LEU A 261 14.18 -10.27 -3.93
N ASP A 262 14.89 -10.48 -5.03
CA ASP A 262 14.32 -10.55 -6.38
C ASP A 262 13.33 -11.72 -6.51
N ASP A 263 13.70 -12.89 -5.98
CA ASP A 263 12.85 -14.09 -6.01
C ASP A 263 11.59 -13.89 -5.15
N LEU A 264 11.75 -13.27 -3.96
CA LEU A 264 10.66 -12.93 -3.07
C LEU A 264 9.65 -11.97 -3.74
N LEU A 265 10.15 -10.92 -4.39
CA LEU A 265 9.31 -9.96 -5.09
C LEU A 265 8.59 -10.60 -6.29
N ARG A 266 9.27 -11.48 -7.00
CA ARG A 266 8.69 -12.25 -8.11
C ARG A 266 7.61 -13.19 -7.63
N GLU A 267 7.82 -13.89 -6.52
CA GLU A 267 6.81 -14.75 -5.90
C GLU A 267 5.57 -13.95 -5.50
N TRP A 268 5.74 -12.80 -4.87
CA TRP A 268 4.61 -11.94 -4.49
C TRP A 268 3.84 -11.44 -5.72
N ALA A 269 4.53 -10.93 -6.73
CA ALA A 269 3.88 -10.40 -7.93
C ALA A 269 3.19 -11.50 -8.75
N SER A 270 3.77 -12.70 -8.83
CA SER A 270 3.14 -13.87 -9.45
C SER A 270 1.91 -14.32 -8.66
N GLY A 271 1.98 -14.30 -7.32
CA GLY A 271 0.85 -14.59 -6.44
C GLY A 271 -0.32 -13.64 -6.67
N VAL A 272 -0.06 -12.34 -6.83
CA VAL A 272 -1.07 -11.32 -7.16
C VAL A 272 -1.69 -11.61 -8.53
N ALA A 273 -0.89 -11.87 -9.56
CA ALA A 273 -1.37 -12.21 -10.90
C ALA A 273 -2.28 -13.45 -10.90
N ALA A 274 -1.89 -14.48 -10.13
CA ALA A 274 -2.66 -15.72 -10.02
C ALA A 274 -4.05 -15.53 -9.40
N THR A 275 -4.23 -14.54 -8.50
CA THR A 275 -5.54 -14.24 -7.90
C THR A 275 -6.53 -13.61 -8.89
N ALA A 276 -6.04 -13.10 -10.00
CA ALA A 276 -6.81 -12.46 -11.06
C ALA A 276 -6.89 -13.31 -12.34
N ASP A 277 -6.50 -14.58 -12.27
CA ASP A 277 -6.45 -15.50 -13.42
C ASP A 277 -5.69 -14.93 -14.63
N MET A 278 -4.64 -14.13 -14.37
CA MET A 278 -3.79 -13.57 -15.42
C MET A 278 -2.95 -14.68 -16.09
N PRO A 279 -2.46 -14.47 -17.32
CA PRO A 279 -1.65 -15.46 -18.03
C PRO A 279 -0.46 -15.97 -17.18
N PRO A 280 0.00 -17.23 -17.38
CA PRO A 280 1.22 -17.73 -16.76
C PRO A 280 2.39 -16.76 -17.00
N ASP A 281 3.29 -16.68 -16.01
CA ASP A 281 4.48 -15.82 -16.02
C ASP A 281 4.20 -14.30 -15.95
N THR A 282 2.94 -13.88 -15.80
CA THR A 282 2.60 -12.49 -15.51
C THR A 282 3.00 -12.12 -14.07
N LEU A 283 3.56 -10.94 -13.92
CA LEU A 283 3.83 -10.32 -12.63
C LEU A 283 2.86 -9.15 -12.45
N ALA A 284 2.17 -9.07 -11.32
CA ALA A 284 1.16 -8.02 -11.12
C ALA A 284 1.27 -7.35 -9.75
N GLU A 285 0.80 -6.11 -9.70
CA GLU A 285 0.46 -5.38 -8.48
C GLU A 285 -1.05 -5.19 -8.42
N GLY A 286 -1.61 -5.24 -7.21
CA GLY A 286 -3.06 -5.21 -7.00
C GLY A 286 -3.50 -4.02 -6.18
N PHE A 287 -4.70 -3.51 -6.50
CA PHE A 287 -5.30 -2.37 -5.82
C PHE A 287 -6.79 -2.57 -5.65
N ARG A 288 -7.32 -2.14 -4.51
CA ARG A 288 -8.75 -1.90 -4.36
C ARG A 288 -9.07 -0.48 -4.83
N VAL A 289 -9.92 -0.36 -5.84
CA VAL A 289 -10.34 0.93 -6.40
C VAL A 289 -11.57 1.45 -5.68
N ILE A 290 -11.52 2.71 -5.28
CA ILE A 290 -12.61 3.44 -4.63
C ILE A 290 -12.89 4.69 -5.45
N ASP A 291 -14.06 4.75 -6.06
CA ASP A 291 -14.54 5.98 -6.71
C ASP A 291 -14.98 6.97 -5.63
N THR A 292 -14.65 8.24 -5.82
CA THR A 292 -14.92 9.30 -4.84
C THR A 292 -16.05 10.25 -5.27
N GLU A 293 -16.65 10.01 -6.45
CA GLU A 293 -17.80 10.76 -6.96
C GLU A 293 -19.13 10.26 -6.43
#